data_70c0cc536dea9680962990163b3e9060
#
_entry.id   70c0cc536dea9680962990163b3e9060
#
_cell.length_a   1.000
_cell.length_b   1.000
_cell.length_c   1.000
_cell.angle_alpha   90.00
_cell.angle_beta   90.00
_cell.angle_gamma   90.00
#
_symmetry.space_group_name_H-M   'P 1'
#
loop_
_entity.id
_entity.type
_entity.pdbx_description
1 polymer ?
#
loop_
_entity_poly.entity_id
_entity_poly.type
_entity_poly.pdbx_seq_one_letter_code
_entity_poly.pdbx_strand_id
1 'polypeptide(L)'
;VHLFASSIDLLSYATLLSLEHKNWRAENLLSLRGIYSSKYDVEKTKIPVSLTEFLEKNPNVNEIHLHLDRDLAGRNASSFFQKVLSEKYKIFDDTIPFGKDVNEYLCLKTGIKKFEKERTR
;
A
#
# COMPACT_ATOMS: atom_id res chain seq x y z
N VAL A 1 -9.04 -3.56 5.63
CA VAL A 1 -7.65 -4.03 5.61
C VAL A 1 -6.78 -3.06 4.79
N HIS A 2 -5.55 -2.89 5.22
CA HIS A 2 -4.58 -2.03 4.56
C HIS A 2 -3.55 -2.92 3.86
N LEU A 3 -3.34 -2.69 2.57
CA LEU A 3 -2.46 -3.52 1.75
C LEU A 3 -1.16 -2.78 1.42
N PHE A 4 -0.05 -3.50 1.57
CA PHE A 4 1.29 -2.98 1.33
C PHE A 4 2.05 -3.89 0.37
N ALA A 5 2.88 -3.31 -0.47
CA ALA A 5 3.69 -4.08 -1.40
C ALA A 5 4.73 -4.95 -0.68
N SER A 6 5.24 -4.49 0.46
CA SER A 6 6.29 -5.20 1.20
C SER A 6 6.09 -5.10 2.70
N SER A 7 6.79 -5.97 3.42
CA SER A 7 6.77 -5.95 4.89
C SER A 7 7.38 -4.68 5.45
N ILE A 8 8.39 -4.13 4.77
CA ILE A 8 9.02 -2.88 5.22
C ILE A 8 8.02 -1.73 5.16
N ASP A 9 7.21 -1.67 4.11
CA ASP A 9 6.19 -0.64 3.99
C ASP A 9 5.10 -0.80 5.04
N LEU A 10 4.72 -2.04 5.33
CA LEU A 10 3.75 -2.31 6.40
C LEU A 10 4.27 -1.82 7.74
N LEU A 11 5.50 -2.13 8.07
CA LEU A 11 6.11 -1.70 9.33
C LEU A 11 6.27 -0.19 9.38
N SER A 12 6.57 0.43 8.27
CA SER A 12 6.66 1.89 8.17
C SER A 12 5.31 2.55 8.46
N TYR A 13 4.24 1.98 7.93
CA TYR A 13 2.90 2.48 8.20
C TYR A 13 2.53 2.33 9.68
N ALA A 14 2.85 1.18 10.27
CA ALA A 14 2.62 0.97 11.70
C ALA A 14 3.38 2.01 12.53
N THR A 15 4.60 2.34 12.11
CA THR A 15 5.40 3.37 12.76
C THR A 15 4.74 4.75 12.64
N LEU A 16 4.23 5.08 11.45
CA LEU A 16 3.52 6.34 11.26
C LEU A 16 2.32 6.46 12.19
N LEU A 17 1.53 5.39 12.28
CA LEU A 17 0.37 5.39 13.18
C LEU A 17 0.81 5.57 14.63
N SER A 18 1.88 4.89 15.03
CA SER A 18 2.41 5.00 16.38
C SER A 18 2.87 6.42 16.69
N LEU A 19 3.52 7.07 15.72
CA LEU A 19 3.97 8.46 15.90
C LEU A 19 2.79 9.43 16.02
N GLU A 20 1.65 9.08 15.47
CA GLU A 20 0.43 9.87 15.59
C GLU A 20 -0.41 9.44 16.79
N HIS A 21 0.14 8.63 17.67
CA HIS A 21 -0.53 8.09 18.85
C HIS A 21 -1.78 7.25 18.51
N LYS A 22 -1.78 6.61 17.34
CA LYS A 22 -2.84 5.71 16.93
C LYS A 22 -2.43 4.27 17.22
N ASN A 23 -3.42 3.43 17.48
CA ASN A 23 -3.17 2.03 17.80
C ASN A 23 -3.11 1.20 16.50
N TRP A 24 -1.90 1.00 15.99
CA TRP A 24 -1.72 0.22 14.76
C TRP A 24 -2.15 -1.24 14.92
N ARG A 25 -2.15 -1.76 16.16
CA ARG A 25 -2.56 -3.15 16.41
C ARG A 25 -4.05 -3.37 16.22
N ALA A 26 -4.84 -2.30 16.22
CA ALA A 26 -6.27 -2.39 15.95
C ALA A 26 -6.58 -2.46 14.46
N GLU A 27 -5.57 -2.28 13.60
CA GLU A 27 -5.74 -2.28 12.16
C GLU A 27 -5.32 -3.61 11.55
N ASN A 28 -5.99 -4.02 10.48
CA ASN A 28 -5.57 -5.18 9.70
C ASN A 28 -4.56 -4.73 8.66
N LEU A 29 -3.31 -5.09 8.85
CA LEU A 29 -2.21 -4.73 7.95
C LEU A 29 -1.71 -5.98 7.25
N LEU A 30 -1.67 -5.97 5.93
CA LEU A 30 -1.29 -7.13 5.14
C LEU A 30 -0.23 -6.77 4.11
N SER A 31 0.88 -7.49 4.15
CA SER A 31 1.92 -7.38 3.13
C SER A 31 1.64 -8.36 2.01
N LEU A 32 1.67 -7.88 0.78
CA LEU A 32 1.45 -8.71 -0.40
C LEU A 32 2.74 -9.39 -0.88
N ARG A 33 3.85 -9.12 -0.23
CA ARG A 33 5.17 -9.69 -0.57
C ARG A 33 5.58 -9.39 -2.00
N GLY A 34 5.34 -8.15 -2.43
CA GLY A 34 5.58 -7.74 -3.78
C GLY A 34 4.28 -7.65 -4.56
N ILE A 35 4.36 -6.99 -5.69
CA ILE A 35 3.19 -6.76 -6.54
C ILE A 35 3.35 -7.58 -7.80
N TYR A 36 2.41 -8.48 -8.04
CA TYR A 36 2.42 -9.35 -9.20
C TYR A 36 1.66 -8.71 -10.35
N SER A 37 2.10 -7.52 -10.77
CA SER A 37 1.49 -6.82 -11.88
C SER A 37 2.45 -6.69 -13.04
N SER A 38 1.90 -6.74 -14.24
CA SER A 38 2.66 -6.38 -15.42
C SER A 38 2.79 -4.87 -15.47
N LYS A 39 3.98 -4.36 -15.77
CA LYS A 39 4.20 -2.93 -15.95
C LYS A 39 3.43 -2.37 -17.14
N TYR A 40 3.14 -3.20 -18.11
CA TYR A 40 2.59 -2.78 -19.40
C TYR A 40 1.18 -3.28 -19.66
N ASP A 41 0.70 -4.23 -18.88
CA ASP A 41 -0.59 -4.86 -19.13
C ASP A 41 -1.28 -5.19 -17.81
N VAL A 42 -2.22 -4.35 -17.44
CA VAL A 42 -2.97 -4.50 -16.19
C VAL A 42 -3.75 -5.82 -16.16
N GLU A 43 -4.18 -6.30 -17.32
CA GLU A 43 -4.96 -7.55 -17.38
C GLU A 43 -4.16 -8.78 -16.97
N LYS A 44 -2.84 -8.71 -17.02
CA LYS A 44 -1.98 -9.81 -16.58
C LYS A 44 -1.72 -9.78 -15.08
N THR A 45 -2.18 -8.76 -14.40
CA THR A 45 -2.07 -8.66 -12.95
C THR A 45 -3.01 -9.66 -12.30
N LYS A 46 -2.56 -10.32 -11.26
CA LYS A 46 -3.36 -11.30 -10.53
C LYS A 46 -3.54 -10.90 -9.09
N ILE A 47 -4.65 -11.32 -8.50
CA ILE A 47 -4.88 -11.10 -7.07
C ILE A 47 -3.95 -12.05 -6.31
N PRO A 48 -3.10 -11.52 -5.41
CA PRO A 48 -2.22 -12.37 -4.61
C PRO A 48 -3.01 -13.34 -3.75
N VAL A 49 -2.50 -14.56 -3.62
CA VAL A 49 -3.13 -15.59 -2.81
C VAL A 49 -3.27 -15.15 -1.35
N SER A 50 -2.29 -14.44 -0.83
CA SER A 50 -2.33 -13.94 0.54
C SER A 50 -3.55 -13.06 0.79
N LEU A 51 -3.92 -12.23 -0.17
CA LEU A 51 -5.10 -11.38 -0.05
C LEU A 51 -6.38 -12.22 -0.11
N THR A 52 -6.46 -13.13 -1.06
CA THR A 52 -7.63 -14.00 -1.20
C THR A 52 -7.87 -14.79 0.08
N GLU A 53 -6.82 -15.39 0.62
CA GLU A 53 -6.92 -16.15 1.87
C GLU A 53 -7.35 -15.29 3.04
N PHE A 54 -6.77 -14.09 3.14
CA PHE A 54 -7.13 -13.17 4.22
C PHE A 54 -8.61 -12.81 4.16
N LEU A 55 -9.10 -12.48 2.97
CA LEU A 55 -10.50 -12.07 2.81
C LEU A 55 -11.47 -13.22 3.10
N GLU A 56 -11.10 -14.44 2.72
CA GLU A 56 -11.92 -15.61 3.03
C GLU A 56 -12.01 -15.87 4.53
N LYS A 57 -10.92 -15.67 5.25
CA LYS A 57 -10.86 -15.89 6.70
C LYS A 57 -11.47 -14.74 7.50
N ASN A 58 -11.66 -13.60 6.87
CA ASN A 58 -12.16 -12.40 7.55
C ASN A 58 -13.36 -11.81 6.80
N PRO A 59 -14.51 -12.53 6.83
CA PRO A 59 -15.66 -12.11 6.04
C PRO A 59 -16.29 -10.78 6.47
N ASN A 60 -15.94 -10.27 7.64
CA ASN A 60 -16.43 -8.98 8.12
C ASN A 60 -15.67 -7.79 7.53
N VAL A 61 -14.58 -8.03 6.86
CA VAL A 61 -13.82 -6.95 6.20
C VAL A 61 -14.61 -6.47 5.00
N ASN A 62 -14.87 -5.17 4.93
CA ASN A 62 -15.60 -4.58 3.81
C ASN A 62 -14.88 -3.38 3.17
N GLU A 63 -13.75 -2.97 3.72
CA GLU A 63 -12.94 -1.88 3.19
C GLU A 63 -11.51 -2.33 2.94
N ILE A 64 -10.97 -1.89 1.80
CA ILE A 64 -9.59 -2.18 1.42
C ILE A 64 -8.90 -0.85 1.13
N HIS A 65 -7.81 -0.59 1.85
CA HIS A 65 -7.00 0.61 1.68
C HIS A 65 -5.70 0.22 1.00
N LEU A 66 -5.43 0.82 -0.13
CA LEU A 66 -4.25 0.50 -0.94
C LEU A 66 -3.13 1.48 -0.64
N HIS A 67 -2.02 0.96 -0.12
CA HIS A 67 -0.82 1.73 0.17
C HIS A 67 0.33 1.23 -0.71
N LEU A 68 0.07 1.18 -2.00
CA LEU A 68 1.03 0.65 -2.96
C LEU A 68 1.99 1.74 -3.44
N ASP A 69 3.04 1.33 -4.13
CA ASP A 69 4.09 2.26 -4.56
C ASP A 69 3.56 3.29 -5.55
N ARG A 70 4.25 4.41 -5.63
CA ARG A 70 3.88 5.49 -6.57
C ARG A 70 4.45 5.28 -7.98
N ASP A 71 5.21 4.22 -8.19
CA ASP A 71 5.74 3.92 -9.51
C ASP A 71 4.67 3.31 -10.42
N LEU A 72 5.03 3.04 -11.67
CA LEU A 72 4.09 2.52 -12.66
C LEU A 72 3.50 1.18 -12.23
N ALA A 73 4.32 0.27 -11.71
CA ALA A 73 3.83 -1.03 -11.26
C ALA A 73 2.83 -0.88 -10.12
N GLY A 74 3.11 0.01 -9.17
CA GLY A 74 2.20 0.26 -8.05
C GLY A 74 0.89 0.88 -8.51
N ARG A 75 0.95 1.82 -9.44
CA ARG A 75 -0.25 2.46 -9.97
C ARG A 75 -1.10 1.47 -10.77
N ASN A 76 -0.46 0.62 -11.56
CA ASN A 76 -1.17 -0.43 -12.30
C ASN A 76 -1.84 -1.42 -11.36
N ALA A 77 -1.15 -1.83 -10.30
CA ALA A 77 -1.73 -2.73 -9.32
C ALA A 77 -2.92 -2.09 -8.59
N SER A 78 -2.80 -0.82 -8.21
CA SER A 78 -3.91 -0.11 -7.56
C SER A 78 -5.13 -0.05 -8.47
N SER A 79 -4.94 0.27 -9.74
CA SER A 79 -6.03 0.30 -10.71
C SER A 79 -6.69 -1.06 -10.87
N PHE A 80 -5.88 -2.10 -10.91
CA PHE A 80 -6.38 -3.48 -11.03
C PHE A 80 -7.24 -3.85 -9.82
N PHE A 81 -6.75 -3.60 -8.61
CA PHE A 81 -7.51 -3.93 -7.41
C PHE A 81 -8.81 -3.14 -7.34
N GLN A 82 -8.79 -1.87 -7.71
CA GLN A 82 -10.01 -1.07 -7.75
C GLN A 82 -11.02 -1.66 -8.72
N LYS A 83 -10.57 -2.07 -9.88
CA LYS A 83 -11.44 -2.62 -10.91
C LYS A 83 -12.05 -3.97 -10.49
N VAL A 84 -11.22 -4.86 -9.94
CA VAL A 84 -11.62 -6.24 -9.67
C VAL A 84 -12.40 -6.38 -8.38
N LEU A 85 -12.07 -5.60 -7.37
CA LEU A 85 -12.62 -5.77 -6.02
C LEU A 85 -13.72 -4.79 -5.64
N SER A 86 -13.97 -3.79 -6.46
CA SER A 86 -14.92 -2.72 -6.11
C SER A 86 -16.38 -3.18 -6.01
N GLU A 87 -16.73 -4.31 -6.58
CA GLU A 87 -18.08 -4.83 -6.48
C GLU A 87 -18.41 -5.34 -5.08
N LYS A 88 -17.42 -5.85 -4.37
CA LYS A 88 -17.62 -6.45 -3.04
C LYS A 88 -17.08 -5.60 -1.91
N TYR A 89 -16.15 -4.72 -2.18
CA TYR A 89 -15.43 -3.95 -1.17
C TYR A 89 -15.38 -2.48 -1.53
N LYS A 90 -15.35 -1.64 -0.50
CA LYS A 90 -15.01 -0.24 -0.69
C LYS A 90 -13.50 -0.14 -0.80
N ILE A 91 -13.02 0.42 -1.90
CA ILE A 91 -11.59 0.51 -2.18
C ILE A 91 -11.15 1.96 -2.04
N PHE A 92 -10.13 2.18 -1.22
CA PHE A 92 -9.52 3.49 -1.02
C PHE A 92 -8.09 3.46 -1.52
N ASP A 93 -7.74 4.33 -2.42
CA ASP A 93 -6.37 4.46 -2.90
C ASP A 93 -5.67 5.48 -2.01
N ASP A 94 -5.07 4.98 -0.93
CA ASP A 94 -4.43 5.80 0.09
C ASP A 94 -2.93 5.96 -0.19
N THR A 95 -2.56 6.12 -1.46
CA THR A 95 -1.17 6.30 -1.86
C THR A 95 -0.59 7.53 -1.16
N ILE A 96 0.65 7.37 -0.68
CA ILE A 96 1.36 8.45 0.00
C ILE A 96 1.54 9.65 -0.94
N PRO A 97 1.56 10.88 -0.38
CA PRO A 97 1.63 12.09 -1.22
C PRO A 97 3.01 12.39 -1.79
N PHE A 98 4.07 11.81 -1.21
CA PHE A 98 5.43 12.01 -1.71
C PHE A 98 6.29 10.81 -1.32
N GLY A 99 7.44 10.68 -1.97
CA GLY A 99 8.27 9.50 -1.82
C GLY A 99 7.82 8.39 -2.75
N LYS A 100 8.65 7.37 -2.90
CA LYS A 100 8.36 6.25 -3.79
C LYS A 100 7.37 5.27 -3.16
N ASP A 101 7.54 5.02 -1.88
CA ASP A 101 6.76 4.05 -1.12
C ASP A 101 6.57 4.54 0.32
N VAL A 102 5.85 3.76 1.11
CA VAL A 102 5.53 4.13 2.49
C VAL A 102 6.81 4.30 3.32
N ASN A 103 7.79 3.44 3.11
CA ASN A 103 9.04 3.54 3.86
C ASN A 103 9.77 4.85 3.55
N GLU A 104 9.88 5.22 2.30
CA GLU A 104 10.52 6.48 1.94
C GLU A 104 9.74 7.67 2.48
N TYR A 105 8.41 7.60 2.41
CA TYR A 105 7.56 8.64 2.98
C TYR A 105 7.85 8.83 4.46
N LEU A 106 7.93 7.73 5.23
CA LEU A 106 8.25 7.79 6.64
C LEU A 106 9.62 8.45 6.87
N CYS A 107 10.64 8.03 6.11
CA CYS A 107 11.99 8.55 6.27
C CYS A 107 12.07 10.04 5.96
N LEU A 108 11.37 10.48 4.93
CA LEU A 108 11.32 11.90 4.57
C LEU A 108 10.58 12.71 5.62
N LYS A 109 9.44 12.19 6.09
CA LYS A 109 8.60 12.90 7.05
C LYS A 109 9.28 13.07 8.41
N THR A 110 10.07 12.08 8.81
CA THR A 110 10.77 12.12 10.10
C THR A 110 12.16 12.73 10.04
N GLY A 111 12.63 13.11 8.86
CA GLY A 111 13.94 13.71 8.69
C GLY A 111 15.11 12.75 8.67
N ILE A 112 14.85 11.45 8.74
CA ILE A 112 15.90 10.43 8.60
C ILE A 112 16.51 10.51 7.21
N LYS A 113 15.66 10.75 6.20
CA LYS A 113 16.09 11.01 4.85
C LYS A 113 15.64 12.42 4.49
N LYS A 114 16.49 13.18 3.83
CA LYS A 114 16.15 14.54 3.43
C LYS A 114 15.60 14.54 2.02
N PHE A 115 14.67 15.44 1.77
CA PHE A 115 14.21 15.66 0.41
C PHE A 115 15.39 16.06 -0.45
N GLU A 116 15.41 15.56 -1.67
CA GLU A 116 16.43 15.92 -2.62
C GLU A 116 16.25 17.39 -2.97
N LYS A 117 17.30 18.17 -2.81
CA LYS A 117 17.23 19.57 -3.14
C LYS A 117 17.21 19.76 -4.65
N GLU A 118 16.65 20.89 -5.05
CA GLU A 118 16.70 21.26 -6.45
C GLU A 118 18.11 21.18 -6.97
N ARG A 119 18.25 20.59 -8.13
CA ARG A 119 19.55 20.48 -8.78
C ARG A 119 20.00 21.75 -9.42
N THR A 120 19.27 22.77 -9.15
CA THR A 120 19.53 24.07 -9.75
C THR A 120 20.64 24.82 -9.12
N ARG A 121 21.11 24.43 -8.11
CA ARG A 121 22.14 25.22 -7.49
C ARG A 121 23.11 25.90 -8.42
#